data_bb59d2a5509a873f05f45618685da506
#
_entry.id   bb59d2a5509a873f05f45618685da506
#
_cell.length_a   1.000
_cell.length_b   1.000
_cell.length_c   1.000
_cell.angle_alpha   90.00
_cell.angle_beta   90.00
_cell.angle_gamma   90.00
#
_symmetry.space_group_name_H-M   'P 1'
#
loop_
_entity.id
_entity.type
_entity.pdbx_description
1 polymer ?
#
loop_
_entity_poly.entity_id
_entity_poly.type
_entity_poly.pdbx_seq_one_letter_code
_entity_poly.pdbx_strand_id
1 'polypeptide(L)'
;MKTTTNLKFIAIASIMLLLNFSILAQNEANRPQYLSVTTMHWNMDKEDFSMDAWKAVEKEYLQKVVSKNEYILSASYYTHLFSSDNTEVLYVQTYPSWEAMDKAADRAEELAKQAWPDEKARGKFFKNRDDYMSVNHSDEIYAPIDGAKLIPQDNNKDLVLYVRKTYFTFPEDGSQKEFDDLRAENLAKVLSKNEYIKGYYPNVHAWGSDKTEFIEAFFVDSMCDLEKMFDKNGELIEQAWPGDSGKQRGKKWGKYFNGVHGDTAYTLVAELSK
;
A
#
# COMPACT_ATOMS: atom_id res chain seq x y z
N MET A 1 3.66 44.51 41.42
CA MET A 1 3.43 43.05 41.44
C MET A 1 2.52 42.62 40.28
N LYS A 2 2.92 42.71 39.01
CA LYS A 2 2.09 42.30 37.84
C LYS A 2 2.91 41.77 36.62
N THR A 3 4.10 41.19 36.81
CA THR A 3 4.96 40.74 35.71
C THR A 3 5.22 39.24 35.63
N THR A 4 4.81 38.47 36.61
CA THR A 4 5.12 37.02 36.69
C THR A 4 4.10 36.11 35.99
N THR A 5 2.87 36.58 35.72
CA THR A 5 1.78 35.79 35.17
C THR A 5 1.92 35.61 33.62
N ASN A 6 2.43 36.64 32.94
CA ASN A 6 2.56 36.61 31.48
C ASN A 6 3.68 35.69 30.97
N LEU A 7 4.76 35.53 31.75
CA LEU A 7 5.88 34.65 31.37
C LEU A 7 5.49 33.15 31.41
N LYS A 8 4.65 32.77 32.36
CA LYS A 8 4.18 31.37 32.48
C LYS A 8 3.24 30.96 31.33
N PHE A 9 2.37 31.88 30.88
CA PHE A 9 1.50 31.64 29.73
C PHE A 9 2.26 31.53 28.43
N ILE A 10 3.30 32.35 28.22
CA ILE A 10 4.15 32.30 27.01
C ILE A 10 4.95 31.00 26.99
N ALA A 11 5.50 30.56 28.12
CA ALA A 11 6.24 29.29 28.21
C ALA A 11 5.36 28.07 27.93
N ILE A 12 4.12 28.04 28.43
CA ILE A 12 3.18 26.94 28.18
C ILE A 12 2.72 26.91 26.72
N ALA A 13 2.44 28.07 26.12
CA ALA A 13 2.07 28.17 24.70
C ALA A 13 3.24 27.73 23.79
N SER A 14 4.48 28.09 24.13
CA SER A 14 5.68 27.67 23.37
C SER A 14 5.92 26.16 23.49
N ILE A 15 5.70 25.54 24.65
CA ILE A 15 5.83 24.08 24.85
C ILE A 15 4.73 23.33 24.08
N MET A 16 3.48 23.81 24.07
CA MET A 16 2.42 23.23 23.29
C MET A 16 2.65 23.34 21.76
N LEU A 17 3.23 24.43 21.29
CA LEU A 17 3.60 24.60 19.89
C LEU A 17 4.70 23.63 19.48
N LEU A 18 5.74 23.46 20.31
CA LEU A 18 6.84 22.52 20.06
C LEU A 18 6.37 21.05 20.08
N LEU A 19 5.43 20.70 20.96
CA LEU A 19 4.83 19.36 21.00
C LEU A 19 4.01 19.06 19.72
N ASN A 20 3.27 20.02 19.21
CA ASN A 20 2.51 19.84 17.97
C ASN A 20 3.45 19.70 16.74
N PHE A 21 4.56 20.45 16.68
CA PHE A 21 5.57 20.29 15.62
C PHE A 21 6.25 18.92 15.71
N SER A 22 6.52 18.41 16.90
CA SER A 22 7.10 17.07 17.09
C SER A 22 6.15 15.94 16.68
N ILE A 23 4.85 16.07 16.93
CA ILE A 23 3.84 15.10 16.52
C ILE A 23 3.65 15.11 14.99
N LEU A 24 3.63 16.30 14.36
CA LEU A 24 3.56 16.43 12.90
C LEU A 24 4.81 15.85 12.22
N ALA A 25 6.01 16.16 12.73
CA ALA A 25 7.26 15.62 12.22
C ALA A 25 7.37 14.09 12.41
N GLN A 26 6.84 13.56 13.51
CA GLN A 26 6.82 12.12 13.77
C GLN A 26 5.83 11.38 12.86
N ASN A 27 4.70 11.99 12.51
CA ASN A 27 3.75 11.47 11.53
C ASN A 27 4.32 11.50 10.10
N GLU A 28 5.06 12.54 9.74
CA GLU A 28 5.75 12.63 8.44
C GLU A 28 6.87 11.58 8.32
N ALA A 29 7.66 11.37 9.37
CA ALA A 29 8.75 10.39 9.38
C ALA A 29 8.28 8.94 9.26
N ASN A 30 7.03 8.64 9.66
CA ASN A 30 6.43 7.31 9.58
C ASN A 30 5.50 7.15 8.37
N ARG A 31 5.38 8.17 7.50
CA ARG A 31 4.59 8.06 6.29
C ARG A 31 5.38 7.30 5.21
N PRO A 32 4.79 6.27 4.59
CA PRO A 32 5.43 5.61 3.46
C PRO A 32 5.72 6.62 2.33
N GLN A 33 6.99 6.67 1.91
CA GLN A 33 7.43 7.43 0.73
C GLN A 33 7.51 6.53 -0.50
N TYR A 34 7.78 5.25 -0.28
CA TYR A 34 7.89 4.24 -1.31
C TYR A 34 7.25 2.94 -0.86
N LEU A 35 6.76 2.21 -1.83
CA LEU A 35 6.39 0.82 -1.67
C LEU A 35 7.05 -0.02 -2.78
N SER A 36 7.59 -1.16 -2.43
CA SER A 36 8.00 -2.18 -3.39
C SER A 36 6.90 -3.21 -3.55
N VAL A 37 6.69 -3.63 -4.79
CA VAL A 37 5.82 -4.75 -5.15
C VAL A 37 6.68 -5.79 -5.83
N THR A 38 6.94 -6.90 -5.14
CA THR A 38 7.57 -8.08 -5.72
C THR A 38 6.47 -9.03 -6.17
N THR A 39 6.33 -9.22 -7.47
CA THR A 39 5.44 -10.24 -8.04
C THR A 39 6.20 -11.54 -8.16
N MET A 40 5.82 -12.53 -7.37
CA MET A 40 6.39 -13.88 -7.34
C MET A 40 5.37 -14.88 -7.92
N HIS A 41 5.82 -16.10 -8.14
CA HIS A 41 4.97 -17.19 -8.63
C HIS A 41 5.18 -18.45 -7.81
N TRP A 42 4.10 -19.19 -7.56
CA TRP A 42 4.21 -20.48 -6.90
C TRP A 42 5.11 -21.43 -7.68
N ASN A 43 5.93 -22.18 -6.96
CA ASN A 43 6.67 -23.31 -7.53
C ASN A 43 5.71 -24.50 -7.71
N MET A 44 5.18 -24.65 -8.93
CA MET A 44 4.23 -25.72 -9.26
C MET A 44 4.84 -27.11 -9.32
N ASP A 45 6.19 -27.20 -9.30
CA ASP A 45 6.92 -28.48 -9.28
C ASP A 45 7.15 -29.00 -7.84
N LYS A 46 6.73 -28.23 -6.82
CA LYS A 46 6.85 -28.67 -5.43
C LYS A 46 5.80 -29.73 -5.09
N GLU A 47 6.21 -31.00 -5.04
CA GLU A 47 5.33 -32.17 -4.84
C GLU A 47 4.52 -32.12 -3.52
N ASP A 48 5.13 -31.59 -2.43
CA ASP A 48 4.53 -31.49 -1.10
C ASP A 48 4.03 -30.07 -0.79
N PHE A 49 3.58 -29.32 -1.79
CA PHE A 49 3.05 -27.96 -1.61
C PHE A 49 1.88 -27.96 -0.64
N SER A 50 1.97 -27.10 0.37
CA SER A 50 0.90 -26.86 1.33
C SER A 50 0.84 -25.37 1.67
N MET A 51 -0.34 -24.77 1.49
CA MET A 51 -0.59 -23.37 1.84
C MET A 51 -0.35 -23.13 3.33
N ASP A 52 -0.78 -24.02 4.21
CA ASP A 52 -0.58 -23.88 5.66
C ASP A 52 0.89 -24.01 6.05
N ALA A 53 1.65 -24.88 5.39
CA ALA A 53 3.08 -25.02 5.63
C ALA A 53 3.85 -23.77 5.11
N TRP A 54 3.49 -23.24 3.94
CA TRP A 54 4.02 -21.97 3.46
C TRP A 54 3.75 -20.84 4.45
N LYS A 55 2.49 -20.68 4.88
CA LYS A 55 2.11 -19.66 5.86
C LYS A 55 2.88 -19.79 7.16
N ALA A 56 3.13 -21.00 7.63
CA ALA A 56 3.92 -21.24 8.85
C ALA A 56 5.37 -20.77 8.70
N VAL A 57 6.00 -21.06 7.56
CA VAL A 57 7.37 -20.63 7.25
C VAL A 57 7.46 -19.10 7.13
N GLU A 58 6.54 -18.47 6.38
CA GLU A 58 6.51 -17.00 6.24
C GLU A 58 6.17 -16.30 7.57
N LYS A 59 5.33 -16.89 8.39
CA LYS A 59 5.02 -16.37 9.73
C LYS A 59 6.23 -16.39 10.67
N GLU A 60 7.03 -17.46 10.59
CA GLU A 60 8.29 -17.52 11.33
C GLU A 60 9.27 -16.44 10.87
N TYR A 61 9.40 -16.22 9.56
CA TYR A 61 10.24 -15.15 8.98
C TYR A 61 9.72 -13.77 9.37
N LEU A 62 8.41 -13.54 9.26
CA LEU A 62 7.76 -12.30 9.68
C LEU A 62 8.09 -11.96 11.15
N GLN A 63 7.92 -12.92 12.07
CA GLN A 63 8.13 -12.69 13.50
C GLN A 63 9.61 -12.48 13.87
N LYS A 64 10.51 -13.19 13.21
CA LYS A 64 11.94 -13.19 13.56
C LYS A 64 12.73 -12.08 12.85
N VAL A 65 12.30 -11.69 11.66
CA VAL A 65 13.04 -10.76 10.79
C VAL A 65 12.19 -9.51 10.47
N VAL A 66 11.10 -9.65 9.72
CA VAL A 66 10.37 -8.51 9.15
C VAL A 66 9.81 -7.58 10.23
N SER A 67 9.17 -8.15 11.26
CA SER A 67 8.58 -7.36 12.37
C SER A 67 9.61 -6.60 13.19
N LYS A 68 10.87 -7.07 13.20
CA LYS A 68 11.98 -6.45 13.94
C LYS A 68 12.82 -5.49 13.08
N ASN A 69 12.56 -5.45 11.79
CA ASN A 69 13.27 -4.58 10.87
C ASN A 69 12.67 -3.18 10.93
N GLU A 70 13.36 -2.24 11.56
CA GLU A 70 12.92 -0.86 11.79
C GLU A 70 12.82 -0.02 10.53
N TYR A 71 13.43 -0.45 9.43
CA TYR A 71 13.41 0.24 8.14
C TYR A 71 12.19 -0.10 7.29
N ILE A 72 11.44 -1.17 7.64
CA ILE A 72 10.19 -1.58 6.97
C ILE A 72 9.02 -1.07 7.79
N LEU A 73 8.18 -0.19 7.20
CA LEU A 73 6.98 0.33 7.88
C LEU A 73 5.85 -0.68 7.90
N SER A 74 5.61 -1.36 6.78
CA SER A 74 4.64 -2.45 6.66
C SER A 74 5.10 -3.48 5.64
N ALA A 75 4.60 -4.70 5.77
CA ALA A 75 4.83 -5.77 4.82
C ALA A 75 3.60 -6.67 4.77
N SER A 76 3.19 -7.14 3.59
CA SER A 76 2.04 -8.01 3.43
C SER A 76 2.16 -8.90 2.20
N TYR A 77 1.60 -10.09 2.29
CA TYR A 77 1.42 -11.01 1.17
C TYR A 77 -0.01 -10.94 0.63
N TYR A 78 -0.11 -11.07 -0.69
CA TYR A 78 -1.39 -11.15 -1.40
C TYR A 78 -1.34 -12.33 -2.36
N THR A 79 -2.33 -13.21 -2.29
CA THR A 79 -2.44 -14.37 -3.18
C THR A 79 -3.45 -14.09 -4.29
N HIS A 80 -3.24 -14.71 -5.44
CA HIS A 80 -4.14 -14.60 -6.59
C HIS A 80 -5.61 -14.86 -6.19
N LEU A 81 -6.50 -14.02 -6.71
CA LEU A 81 -7.94 -14.21 -6.71
C LEU A 81 -8.50 -14.10 -8.15
N PHE A 82 -8.23 -13.00 -8.83
CA PHE A 82 -8.50 -12.78 -10.25
C PHE A 82 -7.36 -11.94 -10.86
N SER A 83 -6.43 -12.57 -11.56
CA SER A 83 -5.37 -11.94 -12.35
C SER A 83 -5.07 -12.78 -13.58
N SER A 84 -4.16 -12.34 -14.43
CA SER A 84 -3.80 -13.05 -15.66
C SER A 84 -3.06 -14.37 -15.41
N ASP A 85 -2.45 -14.52 -14.24
CA ASP A 85 -1.67 -15.69 -13.83
C ASP A 85 -2.11 -16.16 -12.44
N ASN A 86 -2.65 -17.39 -12.37
CA ASN A 86 -3.15 -17.96 -11.13
C ASN A 86 -2.05 -18.42 -10.16
N THR A 87 -0.80 -18.34 -10.55
CA THR A 87 0.35 -18.63 -9.69
C THR A 87 0.90 -17.40 -8.99
N GLU A 88 0.40 -16.19 -9.31
CA GLU A 88 0.91 -14.94 -8.75
C GLU A 88 0.73 -14.82 -7.24
N VAL A 89 1.79 -14.34 -6.60
CA VAL A 89 1.83 -13.93 -5.21
C VAL A 89 2.52 -12.58 -5.14
N LEU A 90 1.85 -11.57 -4.61
CA LEU A 90 2.48 -10.28 -4.38
C LEU A 90 3.05 -10.22 -2.97
N TYR A 91 4.28 -9.74 -2.85
CA TYR A 91 4.85 -9.30 -1.59
C TYR A 91 5.07 -7.79 -1.64
N VAL A 92 4.35 -7.07 -0.80
CA VAL A 92 4.36 -5.60 -0.78
C VAL A 92 4.98 -5.12 0.51
N GLN A 93 5.98 -4.26 0.41
CA GLN A 93 6.63 -3.63 1.57
C GLN A 93 6.60 -2.10 1.42
N THR A 94 6.48 -1.38 2.52
CA THR A 94 6.51 0.08 2.53
C THR A 94 7.69 0.61 3.32
N TYR A 95 8.24 1.75 2.86
CA TYR A 95 9.46 2.35 3.39
C TYR A 95 9.33 3.85 3.56
N PRO A 96 9.98 4.45 4.57
CA PRO A 96 9.98 5.91 4.80
C PRO A 96 10.90 6.67 3.84
N SER A 97 11.84 6.01 3.16
CA SER A 97 12.75 6.61 2.21
C SER A 97 13.39 5.57 1.30
N TRP A 98 14.02 6.04 0.22
CA TRP A 98 14.83 5.18 -0.66
C TRP A 98 16.01 4.53 0.08
N GLU A 99 16.71 5.30 0.91
CA GLU A 99 17.81 4.80 1.74
C GLU A 99 17.36 3.69 2.72
N ALA A 100 16.11 3.76 3.19
CA ALA A 100 15.57 2.74 4.06
C ALA A 100 15.41 1.37 3.37
N MET A 101 15.20 1.33 2.05
CA MET A 101 15.16 0.06 1.31
C MET A 101 16.51 -0.66 1.35
N ASP A 102 17.62 0.06 1.09
CA ASP A 102 18.97 -0.53 1.16
C ASP A 102 19.27 -1.02 2.58
N LYS A 103 19.00 -0.17 3.59
CA LYS A 103 19.20 -0.54 4.99
C LYS A 103 18.31 -1.68 5.45
N ALA A 104 17.11 -1.82 4.90
CA ALA A 104 16.21 -2.91 5.23
C ALA A 104 16.78 -4.27 4.78
N ALA A 105 17.44 -4.33 3.63
CA ALA A 105 18.07 -5.55 3.15
C ALA A 105 19.23 -6.00 4.07
N ASP A 106 20.15 -5.10 4.39
CA ASP A 106 21.26 -5.36 5.30
C ASP A 106 20.76 -5.78 6.68
N ARG A 107 19.75 -5.07 7.18
CA ARG A 107 19.14 -5.35 8.48
C ARG A 107 18.44 -6.71 8.53
N ALA A 108 17.79 -7.11 7.44
CA ALA A 108 17.15 -8.43 7.35
C ALA A 108 18.21 -9.56 7.44
N GLU A 109 19.36 -9.38 6.80
CA GLU A 109 20.46 -10.35 6.90
C GLU A 109 21.00 -10.46 8.34
N GLU A 110 21.21 -9.34 9.03
CA GLU A 110 21.64 -9.33 10.44
C GLU A 110 20.61 -10.04 11.36
N LEU A 111 19.34 -9.71 11.21
CA LEU A 111 18.25 -10.31 11.98
C LEU A 111 18.13 -11.81 11.70
N ALA A 112 18.32 -12.24 10.45
CA ALA A 112 18.33 -13.64 10.08
C ALA A 112 19.50 -14.39 10.76
N LYS A 113 20.73 -13.81 10.80
CA LYS A 113 21.87 -14.39 11.53
C LYS A 113 21.60 -14.49 13.03
N GLN A 114 20.90 -13.52 13.61
CA GLN A 114 20.49 -13.55 15.03
C GLN A 114 19.41 -14.59 15.30
N ALA A 115 18.43 -14.71 14.39
CA ALA A 115 17.30 -15.64 14.52
C ALA A 115 17.70 -17.11 14.35
N TRP A 116 18.65 -17.37 13.46
CA TRP A 116 19.22 -18.69 13.18
C TRP A 116 20.76 -18.61 13.20
N PRO A 117 21.40 -18.65 14.41
CA PRO A 117 22.85 -18.51 14.54
C PRO A 117 23.65 -19.62 13.86
N ASP A 118 23.11 -20.85 13.87
CA ASP A 118 23.72 -21.96 13.15
C ASP A 118 23.53 -21.80 11.65
N GLU A 119 24.64 -21.73 10.90
CA GLU A 119 24.63 -21.46 9.46
C GLU A 119 23.88 -22.54 8.67
N LYS A 120 24.04 -23.80 9.06
CA LYS A 120 23.41 -24.93 8.39
C LYS A 120 21.89 -24.91 8.61
N ALA A 121 21.44 -24.62 9.84
CA ALA A 121 20.03 -24.49 10.16
C ALA A 121 19.41 -23.29 9.42
N ARG A 122 20.12 -22.15 9.37
CA ARG A 122 19.71 -20.97 8.61
C ARG A 122 19.58 -21.29 7.13
N GLY A 123 20.58 -21.92 6.52
CA GLY A 123 20.52 -22.32 5.11
C GLY A 123 19.37 -23.28 4.81
N LYS A 124 19.08 -24.22 5.73
CA LYS A 124 17.93 -25.11 5.59
C LYS A 124 16.60 -24.36 5.66
N PHE A 125 16.49 -23.38 6.57
CA PHE A 125 15.27 -22.55 6.68
C PHE A 125 15.01 -21.77 5.39
N PHE A 126 16.02 -21.04 4.87
CA PHE A 126 15.85 -20.25 3.65
C PHE A 126 15.60 -21.13 2.43
N LYS A 127 16.32 -22.25 2.30
CA LYS A 127 16.04 -23.21 1.23
C LYS A 127 14.58 -23.68 1.26
N ASN A 128 14.06 -24.05 2.43
CA ASN A 128 12.66 -24.49 2.56
C ASN A 128 11.67 -23.34 2.23
N ARG A 129 11.98 -22.10 2.60
CA ARG A 129 11.18 -20.91 2.28
C ARG A 129 11.17 -20.64 0.78
N ASP A 130 12.34 -20.66 0.15
CA ASP A 130 12.51 -20.35 -1.27
C ASP A 130 11.90 -21.45 -2.16
N ASP A 131 11.88 -22.72 -1.71
CA ASP A 131 11.29 -23.84 -2.44
C ASP A 131 9.79 -23.68 -2.74
N TYR A 132 9.07 -22.76 -2.07
CA TYR A 132 7.65 -22.46 -2.36
C TYR A 132 7.46 -21.56 -3.57
N MET A 133 8.47 -20.79 -3.94
CA MET A 133 8.40 -19.83 -5.05
C MET A 133 9.26 -20.30 -6.23
N SER A 134 8.80 -19.95 -7.44
CA SER A 134 9.63 -20.10 -8.63
C SER A 134 10.77 -19.09 -8.62
N VAL A 135 11.79 -19.31 -9.44
CA VAL A 135 12.91 -18.36 -9.57
C VAL A 135 12.53 -17.06 -10.30
N ASN A 136 11.42 -17.07 -11.01
CA ASN A 136 10.95 -15.92 -11.76
C ASN A 136 10.18 -14.96 -10.83
N HIS A 137 10.59 -13.73 -10.81
CA HIS A 137 9.87 -12.63 -10.14
C HIS A 137 10.12 -11.32 -10.88
N SER A 138 9.31 -10.32 -10.61
CA SER A 138 9.55 -8.94 -11.01
C SER A 138 9.38 -8.01 -9.80
N ASP A 139 10.13 -6.88 -9.84
CA ASP A 139 10.08 -5.86 -8.80
C ASP A 139 9.73 -4.52 -9.42
N GLU A 140 8.76 -3.85 -8.78
CA GLU A 140 8.35 -2.49 -9.13
C GLU A 140 8.29 -1.65 -7.85
N ILE A 141 8.64 -0.37 -7.98
CA ILE A 141 8.58 0.57 -6.87
C ILE A 141 7.62 1.69 -7.23
N TYR A 142 6.67 1.94 -6.34
CA TYR A 142 5.70 3.01 -6.46
C TYR A 142 5.89 4.03 -5.34
N ALA A 143 5.48 5.26 -5.61
CA ALA A 143 5.39 6.34 -4.62
C ALA A 143 3.91 6.56 -4.25
N PRO A 144 3.52 6.33 -2.99
CA PRO A 144 2.20 6.72 -2.50
C PRO A 144 1.99 8.22 -2.63
N ILE A 145 0.82 8.61 -3.10
CA ILE A 145 0.43 10.02 -3.18
C ILE A 145 -0.70 10.34 -2.21
N ASP A 146 -0.94 11.62 -1.97
CA ASP A 146 -1.96 12.07 -1.02
C ASP A 146 -3.35 11.55 -1.35
N GLY A 147 -4.20 11.40 -0.34
CA GLY A 147 -5.58 11.01 -0.50
C GLY A 147 -5.85 9.52 -0.27
N ALA A 148 -5.06 8.86 0.55
CA ALA A 148 -5.33 7.50 1.01
C ALA A 148 -6.49 7.47 2.03
N LYS A 149 -7.25 6.37 2.01
CA LYS A 149 -8.15 5.94 3.10
C LYS A 149 -7.51 4.71 3.74
N LEU A 150 -7.05 4.85 4.98
CA LEU A 150 -6.30 3.78 5.64
C LEU A 150 -7.22 2.63 6.07
N ILE A 151 -6.74 1.41 5.93
CA ILE A 151 -7.36 0.23 6.56
C ILE A 151 -7.33 0.43 8.08
N PRO A 152 -8.40 0.09 8.81
CA PRO A 152 -8.39 0.12 10.28
C PRO A 152 -7.21 -0.70 10.83
N GLN A 153 -6.50 -0.14 11.82
CA GLN A 153 -5.29 -0.77 12.41
C GLN A 153 -5.58 -2.10 13.13
N ASP A 154 -6.82 -2.32 13.54
CA ASP A 154 -7.28 -3.55 14.20
C ASP A 154 -7.79 -4.59 13.20
N ASN A 155 -7.64 -4.35 11.89
CA ASN A 155 -8.01 -5.35 10.89
C ASN A 155 -7.12 -6.59 11.00
N ASN A 156 -7.73 -7.71 11.30
CA ASN A 156 -7.09 -9.02 11.39
C ASN A 156 -7.70 -10.05 10.43
N LYS A 157 -8.48 -9.57 9.45
CA LYS A 157 -9.16 -10.40 8.47
C LYS A 157 -8.50 -10.26 7.11
N ASP A 158 -8.57 -11.35 6.37
CA ASP A 158 -8.26 -11.31 4.95
C ASP A 158 -9.25 -10.39 4.24
N LEU A 159 -8.73 -9.49 3.42
CA LEU A 159 -9.50 -8.57 2.60
C LEU A 159 -9.24 -8.87 1.13
N VAL A 160 -10.18 -8.54 0.28
CA VAL A 160 -9.96 -8.50 -1.16
C VAL A 160 -9.27 -7.19 -1.51
N LEU A 161 -8.08 -7.28 -2.10
CA LEU A 161 -7.38 -6.19 -2.74
C LEU A 161 -7.79 -6.14 -4.21
N TYR A 162 -8.52 -5.12 -4.62
CA TYR A 162 -8.73 -4.79 -6.02
C TYR A 162 -7.73 -3.74 -6.46
N VAL A 163 -6.96 -4.04 -7.49
CA VAL A 163 -5.97 -3.13 -8.08
C VAL A 163 -6.46 -2.69 -9.44
N ARG A 164 -6.58 -1.38 -9.62
CA ARG A 164 -6.78 -0.75 -10.92
C ARG A 164 -5.53 -0.05 -11.36
N LYS A 165 -4.98 -0.48 -12.48
CA LYS A 165 -3.84 0.14 -13.15
C LYS A 165 -4.35 0.96 -14.33
N THR A 166 -4.01 2.24 -14.39
CA THR A 166 -4.28 3.15 -15.51
C THR A 166 -2.99 3.84 -15.94
N TYR A 167 -3.01 4.55 -17.07
CA TYR A 167 -1.80 5.11 -17.67
C TYR A 167 -1.98 6.59 -18.01
N PHE A 168 -1.08 7.44 -17.49
CA PHE A 168 -1.09 8.87 -17.71
C PHE A 168 -0.79 9.24 -19.18
N THR A 169 -1.46 10.28 -19.67
CA THR A 169 -1.18 10.93 -20.97
C THR A 169 -0.38 12.21 -20.82
N PHE A 170 -0.29 12.81 -19.64
CA PHE A 170 0.34 14.12 -19.40
C PHE A 170 -0.19 15.21 -20.34
N PRO A 171 -1.49 15.56 -20.32
CA PRO A 171 -2.12 16.45 -21.28
C PRO A 171 -1.53 17.86 -21.21
N GLU A 172 -1.31 18.51 -22.39
CA GLU A 172 -0.73 19.86 -22.47
C GLU A 172 -1.60 20.93 -21.79
N ASP A 173 -2.94 20.74 -21.78
CA ASP A 173 -3.93 21.61 -21.15
C ASP A 173 -4.23 21.21 -19.68
N GLY A 174 -3.44 20.26 -19.13
CA GLY A 174 -3.55 19.77 -17.76
C GLY A 174 -2.55 20.42 -16.81
N SER A 175 -2.72 20.15 -15.52
CA SER A 175 -1.73 20.50 -14.49
C SER A 175 -1.79 19.52 -13.33
N GLN A 176 -0.67 19.37 -12.60
CA GLN A 176 -0.63 18.57 -11.38
C GLN A 176 -1.68 19.05 -10.37
N LYS A 177 -1.80 20.38 -10.21
CA LYS A 177 -2.79 20.96 -9.30
C LYS A 177 -4.22 20.59 -9.67
N GLU A 178 -4.62 20.66 -10.94
CA GLU A 178 -5.96 20.28 -11.38
C GLU A 178 -6.21 18.78 -11.09
N PHE A 179 -5.22 17.94 -11.36
CA PHE A 179 -5.32 16.51 -11.10
C PHE A 179 -5.48 16.22 -9.59
N ASP A 180 -4.70 16.88 -8.75
CA ASP A 180 -4.77 16.72 -7.29
C ASP A 180 -6.10 17.23 -6.73
N ASP A 181 -6.60 18.36 -7.22
CA ASP A 181 -7.92 18.90 -6.84
C ASP A 181 -9.04 17.92 -7.21
N LEU A 182 -9.01 17.33 -8.42
CA LEU A 182 -9.99 16.33 -8.87
C LEU A 182 -9.96 15.07 -7.98
N ARG A 183 -8.75 14.63 -7.57
CA ARG A 183 -8.58 13.49 -6.67
C ARG A 183 -9.08 13.80 -5.26
N ALA A 184 -8.72 14.96 -4.72
CA ALA A 184 -9.16 15.40 -3.39
C ALA A 184 -10.69 15.51 -3.31
N GLU A 185 -11.33 16.05 -4.35
CA GLU A 185 -12.79 16.07 -4.44
C GLU A 185 -13.41 14.67 -4.50
N ASN A 186 -12.82 13.76 -5.30
CA ASN A 186 -13.28 12.39 -5.41
C ASN A 186 -13.18 11.66 -4.07
N LEU A 187 -12.06 11.81 -3.39
CA LEU A 187 -11.88 11.24 -2.06
C LEU A 187 -12.94 11.76 -1.09
N ALA A 188 -13.12 13.06 -1.00
CA ALA A 188 -14.04 13.69 -0.04
C ALA A 188 -15.53 13.40 -0.32
N LYS A 189 -15.91 13.35 -1.59
CA LYS A 189 -17.33 13.24 -1.98
C LYS A 189 -17.78 11.81 -2.28
N VAL A 190 -16.85 10.91 -2.63
CA VAL A 190 -17.14 9.54 -3.06
C VAL A 190 -16.42 8.52 -2.20
N LEU A 191 -15.08 8.40 -2.31
CA LEU A 191 -14.35 7.25 -1.76
C LEU A 191 -14.43 7.16 -0.23
N SER A 192 -14.34 8.30 0.48
CA SER A 192 -14.45 8.33 1.95
C SER A 192 -15.85 8.02 2.46
N LYS A 193 -16.88 8.27 1.64
CA LYS A 193 -18.30 8.03 1.99
C LYS A 193 -18.78 6.64 1.61
N ASN A 194 -18.00 5.92 0.79
CA ASN A 194 -18.33 4.56 0.41
C ASN A 194 -17.97 3.62 1.55
N GLU A 195 -18.95 3.00 2.17
CA GLU A 195 -18.83 2.09 3.30
C GLU A 195 -18.21 0.74 2.94
N TYR A 196 -18.25 0.36 1.65
CA TYR A 196 -17.66 -0.88 1.17
C TYR A 196 -16.13 -0.77 1.00
N ILE A 197 -15.58 0.45 0.85
CA ILE A 197 -14.14 0.69 0.77
C ILE A 197 -13.56 0.66 2.19
N LYS A 198 -12.81 -0.38 2.53
CA LYS A 198 -12.08 -0.51 3.81
C LYS A 198 -10.74 0.20 3.78
N GLY A 199 -10.11 0.26 2.61
CA GLY A 199 -8.87 0.98 2.37
C GLY A 199 -8.78 1.43 0.92
N TYR A 200 -8.08 2.55 0.68
CA TYR A 200 -7.77 3.07 -0.66
C TYR A 200 -6.39 3.70 -0.66
N TYR A 201 -5.54 3.27 -1.57
CA TYR A 201 -4.15 3.72 -1.67
C TYR A 201 -3.80 4.04 -3.12
N PRO A 202 -3.75 5.33 -3.49
CA PRO A 202 -3.28 5.75 -4.80
C PRO A 202 -1.77 5.84 -4.85
N ASN A 203 -1.18 5.35 -5.94
CA ASN A 203 0.26 5.30 -6.12
C ASN A 203 0.64 5.68 -7.55
N VAL A 204 1.81 6.26 -7.71
CA VAL A 204 2.41 6.56 -9.01
C VAL A 204 3.72 5.79 -9.15
N HIS A 205 4.12 5.55 -10.39
CA HIS A 205 5.38 4.89 -10.69
C HIS A 205 6.57 5.66 -10.09
N ALA A 206 7.50 4.95 -9.44
CA ALA A 206 8.80 5.47 -9.02
C ALA A 206 9.96 4.75 -9.70
N TRP A 207 9.84 3.41 -9.88
CA TRP A 207 10.83 2.58 -10.56
C TRP A 207 10.15 1.33 -11.12
N GLY A 208 10.48 0.93 -12.36
CA GLY A 208 9.91 -0.23 -13.06
C GLY A 208 9.79 0.00 -14.55
N SER A 209 8.96 -0.79 -15.22
CA SER A 209 8.88 -0.86 -16.67
C SER A 209 8.15 0.31 -17.33
N ASP A 210 7.15 0.92 -16.66
CA ASP A 210 6.30 1.96 -17.26
C ASP A 210 6.07 3.14 -16.32
N LYS A 211 6.72 4.28 -16.64
CA LYS A 211 6.61 5.53 -15.89
C LYS A 211 5.23 6.19 -15.93
N THR A 212 4.34 5.72 -16.80
CA THR A 212 2.99 6.29 -16.94
C THR A 212 1.97 5.63 -16.02
N GLU A 213 2.34 4.59 -15.28
CA GLU A 213 1.44 3.85 -14.41
C GLU A 213 0.91 4.70 -13.27
N PHE A 214 -0.41 4.65 -13.11
CA PHE A 214 -1.15 5.11 -11.95
C PHE A 214 -1.93 3.93 -11.36
N ILE A 215 -1.64 3.59 -10.12
CA ILE A 215 -2.21 2.45 -9.42
C ILE A 215 -3.18 2.93 -8.36
N GLU A 216 -4.38 2.39 -8.39
CA GLU A 216 -5.38 2.55 -7.34
C GLU A 216 -5.62 1.19 -6.68
N ALA A 217 -5.27 1.06 -5.41
CA ALA A 217 -5.47 -0.15 -4.62
C ALA A 217 -6.67 0.05 -3.68
N PHE A 218 -7.72 -0.75 -3.88
CA PHE A 218 -8.94 -0.74 -3.06
C PHE A 218 -9.03 -2.02 -2.23
N PHE A 219 -9.39 -1.88 -0.98
CA PHE A 219 -9.64 -3.00 -0.09
C PHE A 219 -11.12 -3.07 0.25
N VAL A 220 -11.70 -4.25 0.09
CA VAL A 220 -13.11 -4.55 0.41
C VAL A 220 -13.18 -5.87 1.19
N ASP A 221 -14.30 -6.13 1.88
CA ASP A 221 -14.46 -7.37 2.66
C ASP A 221 -14.60 -8.62 1.79
N SER A 222 -15.18 -8.50 0.58
CA SER A 222 -15.44 -9.63 -0.33
C SER A 222 -15.60 -9.18 -1.78
N MET A 223 -15.61 -10.14 -2.72
CA MET A 223 -15.95 -9.87 -4.13
C MET A 223 -17.38 -9.36 -4.30
N CYS A 224 -18.33 -9.78 -3.48
CA CYS A 224 -19.67 -9.21 -3.49
C CYS A 224 -19.68 -7.74 -3.06
N ASP A 225 -18.79 -7.37 -2.14
CA ASP A 225 -18.66 -5.98 -1.72
C ASP A 225 -17.90 -5.13 -2.73
N LEU A 226 -17.08 -5.73 -3.59
CA LEU A 226 -16.48 -5.05 -4.74
C LEU A 226 -17.57 -4.59 -5.73
N GLU A 227 -18.54 -5.42 -6.05
CA GLU A 227 -19.71 -5.02 -6.88
C GLU A 227 -20.48 -3.88 -6.24
N LYS A 228 -20.84 -4.02 -4.96
CA LYS A 228 -21.54 -2.95 -4.21
C LYS A 228 -20.72 -1.66 -4.11
N MET A 229 -19.40 -1.77 -4.03
CA MET A 229 -18.51 -0.61 -4.06
C MET A 229 -18.65 0.18 -5.37
N PHE A 230 -18.71 -0.50 -6.52
CA PHE A 230 -18.89 0.16 -7.80
C PHE A 230 -20.29 0.82 -7.90
N ASP A 231 -21.34 0.13 -7.50
CA ASP A 231 -22.70 0.67 -7.49
C ASP A 231 -22.79 1.91 -6.60
N LYS A 232 -22.23 1.81 -5.40
CA LYS A 232 -22.19 2.92 -4.44
C LYS A 232 -21.37 4.11 -4.93
N ASN A 233 -20.25 3.87 -5.60
CA ASN A 233 -19.47 4.93 -6.24
C ASN A 233 -20.32 5.65 -7.30
N GLY A 234 -21.09 4.93 -8.12
CA GLY A 234 -22.00 5.51 -9.11
C GLY A 234 -23.06 6.42 -8.47
N GLU A 235 -23.72 5.95 -7.39
CA GLU A 235 -24.69 6.75 -6.64
C GLU A 235 -24.08 8.03 -6.06
N LEU A 236 -22.91 7.91 -5.42
CA LEU A 236 -22.21 9.03 -4.79
C LEU A 236 -21.71 10.05 -5.82
N ILE A 237 -21.25 9.60 -7.00
CA ILE A 237 -20.86 10.45 -8.11
C ILE A 237 -22.07 11.25 -8.62
N GLU A 238 -23.21 10.60 -8.86
CA GLU A 238 -24.43 11.30 -9.31
C GLU A 238 -24.94 12.30 -8.26
N GLN A 239 -24.84 11.97 -6.97
CA GLN A 239 -25.18 12.91 -5.89
C GLN A 239 -24.23 14.10 -5.82
N ALA A 240 -22.93 13.86 -6.01
CA ALA A 240 -21.92 14.91 -5.90
C ALA A 240 -21.86 15.84 -7.11
N TRP A 241 -22.14 15.32 -8.29
CA TRP A 241 -22.08 16.03 -9.57
C TRP A 241 -23.22 15.59 -10.51
N PRO A 242 -24.45 16.06 -10.25
CA PRO A 242 -25.62 15.64 -11.01
C PRO A 242 -25.57 16.14 -12.46
N GLY A 243 -26.05 15.32 -13.38
CA GLY A 243 -26.29 15.67 -14.78
C GLY A 243 -25.02 16.14 -15.53
N ASP A 244 -25.06 17.33 -16.12
CA ASP A 244 -23.97 17.85 -16.97
C ASP A 244 -22.69 18.17 -16.18
N SER A 245 -22.79 18.46 -14.88
CA SER A 245 -21.61 18.69 -14.04
C SER A 245 -20.76 17.42 -13.91
N GLY A 246 -21.40 16.26 -13.80
CA GLY A 246 -20.72 14.95 -13.79
C GLY A 246 -20.02 14.65 -15.12
N LYS A 247 -20.68 14.91 -16.24
CA LYS A 247 -20.09 14.74 -17.57
C LYS A 247 -18.85 15.62 -17.78
N GLN A 248 -18.93 16.89 -17.36
CA GLN A 248 -17.80 17.83 -17.46
C GLN A 248 -16.63 17.38 -16.57
N ARG A 249 -16.92 16.94 -15.36
CA ARG A 249 -15.91 16.41 -14.46
C ARG A 249 -15.28 15.13 -15.02
N GLY A 250 -16.07 14.22 -15.57
CA GLY A 250 -15.59 13.01 -16.22
C GLY A 250 -14.65 13.31 -17.39
N LYS A 251 -14.94 14.34 -18.20
CA LYS A 251 -14.04 14.80 -19.28
C LYS A 251 -12.72 15.35 -18.72
N LYS A 252 -12.77 16.16 -17.64
CA LYS A 252 -11.56 16.68 -16.99
C LYS A 252 -10.70 15.59 -16.40
N TRP A 253 -11.29 14.59 -15.77
CA TRP A 253 -10.60 13.42 -15.25
C TRP A 253 -10.00 12.57 -16.39
N GLY A 254 -10.82 12.24 -17.39
CA GLY A 254 -10.45 11.35 -18.49
C GLY A 254 -9.30 11.86 -19.35
N LYS A 255 -9.06 13.19 -19.43
CA LYS A 255 -7.94 13.72 -20.21
C LYS A 255 -6.55 13.33 -19.66
N TYR A 256 -6.47 12.96 -18.37
CA TYR A 256 -5.22 12.55 -17.74
C TYR A 256 -4.82 11.11 -18.05
N PHE A 257 -5.71 10.32 -18.66
CA PHE A 257 -5.49 8.89 -18.91
C PHE A 257 -5.71 8.53 -20.37
N ASN A 258 -4.99 7.52 -20.84
CA ASN A 258 -5.08 7.05 -22.24
C ASN A 258 -6.32 6.16 -22.53
N GLY A 259 -7.15 5.90 -21.52
CA GLY A 259 -8.34 5.06 -21.64
C GLY A 259 -8.08 3.55 -21.52
N VAL A 260 -6.82 3.13 -21.43
CA VAL A 260 -6.45 1.74 -21.17
C VAL A 260 -6.37 1.53 -19.65
N HIS A 261 -6.90 0.43 -19.18
CA HIS A 261 -6.75 0.01 -17.78
C HIS A 261 -6.61 -1.51 -17.66
N GLY A 262 -5.98 -1.96 -16.58
CA GLY A 262 -5.96 -3.32 -16.13
C GLY A 262 -6.61 -3.42 -14.76
N ASP A 263 -7.37 -4.48 -14.53
CA ASP A 263 -8.05 -4.75 -13.28
C ASP A 263 -7.61 -6.14 -12.79
N THR A 264 -7.13 -6.22 -11.56
CA THR A 264 -6.75 -7.49 -10.92
C THR A 264 -7.28 -7.53 -9.49
N ALA A 265 -7.47 -8.72 -8.97
CA ALA A 265 -7.86 -8.91 -7.57
C ALA A 265 -7.01 -9.97 -6.89
N TYR A 266 -6.69 -9.72 -5.63
CA TYR A 266 -5.90 -10.59 -4.78
C TYR A 266 -6.55 -10.72 -3.40
N THR A 267 -6.16 -11.74 -2.66
CA THR A 267 -6.54 -11.90 -1.25
C THR A 267 -5.37 -11.51 -0.35
N LEU A 268 -5.57 -10.52 0.52
CA LEU A 268 -4.63 -10.20 1.59
C LEU A 268 -4.51 -11.39 2.55
N VAL A 269 -3.30 -11.83 2.83
CA VAL A 269 -3.02 -12.82 3.87
C VAL A 269 -2.74 -12.09 5.18
N ALA A 270 -3.80 -11.74 5.92
CA ALA A 270 -3.71 -10.84 7.08
C ALA A 270 -2.76 -11.34 8.16
N GLU A 271 -2.70 -12.66 8.40
CA GLU A 271 -1.80 -13.26 9.39
C GLU A 271 -0.31 -13.16 9.04
N LEU A 272 0.03 -12.77 7.79
CA LEU A 272 1.38 -12.53 7.30
C LEU A 272 1.67 -11.04 7.11
N SER A 273 0.96 -10.16 7.79
CA SER A 273 1.14 -8.71 7.71
C SER A 273 1.89 -8.14 8.93
N LYS A 274 2.75 -7.13 8.63
CA LYS A 274 3.42 -6.27 9.61
C LYS A 274 2.72 -4.94 9.66
#